data_af3c68a9f2d785e397880fe52e730d0e
#
_entry.id   af3c68a9f2d785e397880fe52e730d0e
#
_cell.length_a   1.000
_cell.length_b   1.000
_cell.length_c   1.000
_cell.angle_alpha   90.00
_cell.angle_beta   90.00
_cell.angle_gamma   90.00
#
_symmetry.space_group_name_H-M   'P 1'
#
loop_
_entity.id
_entity.type
_entity.pdbx_description
1 polymer ?
#
loop_
_entity_poly.entity_id
_entity_poly.type
_entity_poly.pdbx_seq_one_letter_code
_entity_poly.pdbx_strand_id
1 'polypeptide(L)'
;VKVKRGLYPVFERKISFPEMQHTDGIGTKGFYHWRNKTFRNAVLDALAMNLNDLAMVGATPYTLQNHIVLPKDDHKAILAIVSELAKECRKRKIAMTGGETSIHSDMPGMDISITVSGFVKNFPKNQCRVGDVLIGIKSNGLHSNGITKVREIFGQQNRKEFTAPTRIYLDEVLSV
;
A
#
# COMPACT_ATOMS: atom_id res chain seq x y z
N VAL A 1 -10.55 -0.22 17.12
CA VAL A 1 -10.88 -1.52 16.53
C VAL A 1 -10.41 -2.64 17.46
N LYS A 2 -11.30 -3.57 17.80
CA LYS A 2 -10.94 -4.80 18.53
C LYS A 2 -11.02 -5.96 17.58
N VAL A 3 -9.92 -6.69 17.40
CA VAL A 3 -9.88 -7.89 16.57
C VAL A 3 -10.00 -9.11 17.49
N LYS A 4 -11.02 -9.94 17.25
CA LYS A 4 -11.18 -11.24 17.90
C LYS A 4 -10.44 -12.28 17.06
N ARG A 5 -9.47 -12.94 17.65
CA ARG A 5 -8.68 -13.97 16.98
C ARG A 5 -9.48 -15.26 16.79
N GLY A 6 -9.28 -15.93 15.67
CA GLY A 6 -9.90 -17.19 15.32
C GLY A 6 -9.49 -17.61 13.91
N LEU A 7 -10.07 -18.68 13.40
CA LEU A 7 -9.81 -19.15 12.03
C LEU A 7 -10.16 -18.05 11.01
N TYR A 8 -11.29 -17.37 11.24
CA TYR A 8 -11.68 -16.17 10.52
C TYR A 8 -11.72 -15.00 11.50
N PRO A 9 -10.81 -14.00 11.40
CA PRO A 9 -10.78 -12.90 12.35
C PRO A 9 -12.05 -12.04 12.21
N VAL A 10 -12.72 -11.84 13.35
CA VAL A 10 -13.87 -10.94 13.46
C VAL A 10 -13.39 -9.68 14.17
N PHE A 11 -13.77 -8.53 13.69
CA PHE A 11 -13.43 -7.26 14.31
C PHE A 11 -14.67 -6.42 14.65
N GLU A 12 -14.57 -5.70 15.74
CA GLU A 12 -15.57 -4.77 16.20
C GLU A 12 -15.02 -3.35 16.13
N ARG A 13 -15.81 -2.42 15.63
CA ARG A 13 -15.47 -1.00 15.56
C ARG A 13 -16.59 -0.15 16.10
N LYS A 14 -16.23 0.99 16.68
CA LYS A 14 -17.16 2.04 17.10
C LYS A 14 -16.69 3.34 16.44
N ILE A 15 -17.11 3.55 15.20
CA ILE A 15 -16.80 4.74 14.40
C ILE A 15 -18.13 5.29 13.88
N SER A 16 -18.42 6.57 14.21
CA SER A 16 -19.64 7.27 13.78
C SER A 16 -19.40 8.27 12.64
N PHE A 17 -18.24 8.23 12.03
CA PHE A 17 -17.89 9.04 10.87
C PHE A 17 -18.16 8.30 9.56
N PRO A 18 -18.39 9.03 8.44
CA PRO A 18 -18.39 8.43 7.12
C PRO A 18 -17.09 7.67 6.83
N GLU A 19 -17.18 6.62 6.05
CA GLU A 19 -16.06 5.75 5.74
C GLU A 19 -15.75 5.73 4.24
N MET A 20 -14.49 5.55 3.93
CA MET A 20 -13.97 5.24 2.62
C MET A 20 -13.22 3.91 2.67
N GLN A 21 -13.36 3.11 1.61
CA GLN A 21 -12.50 1.95 1.34
C GLN A 21 -11.77 2.17 0.03
N HIS A 22 -10.52 1.78 0.00
CA HIS A 22 -9.69 1.84 -1.19
C HIS A 22 -8.92 0.53 -1.36
N THR A 23 -8.83 0.04 -2.59
CA THR A 23 -8.09 -1.18 -2.93
C THR A 23 -7.16 -0.90 -4.08
N ASP A 24 -5.88 -1.14 -3.87
CA ASP A 24 -4.86 -1.05 -4.91
C ASP A 24 -3.69 -1.99 -4.59
N GLY A 25 -2.86 -2.27 -5.60
CA GLY A 25 -1.71 -3.16 -5.52
C GLY A 25 -0.44 -2.56 -6.11
N ILE A 26 0.65 -3.32 -6.02
CA ILE A 26 1.96 -2.89 -6.56
C ILE A 26 2.09 -3.13 -8.06
N GLY A 27 1.19 -3.92 -8.64
CA GLY A 27 1.16 -4.24 -10.06
C GLY A 27 2.49 -4.80 -10.59
N THR A 28 2.86 -4.40 -11.80
CA THR A 28 4.06 -4.92 -12.48
C THR A 28 5.40 -4.62 -11.78
N LYS A 29 5.43 -3.71 -10.80
CA LYS A 29 6.62 -3.45 -9.97
C LYS A 29 6.99 -4.66 -9.12
N GLY A 30 6.02 -5.52 -8.82
CA GLY A 30 6.23 -6.79 -8.13
C GLY A 30 7.23 -7.73 -8.81
N PHE A 31 7.40 -7.63 -10.13
CA PHE A 31 8.45 -8.35 -10.86
C PHE A 31 9.85 -7.99 -10.34
N TYR A 32 10.15 -6.71 -10.19
CA TYR A 32 11.45 -6.25 -9.71
C TYR A 32 11.65 -6.57 -8.22
N HIS A 33 10.60 -6.42 -7.40
CA HIS A 33 10.67 -6.78 -5.98
C HIS A 33 10.93 -8.25 -5.76
N TRP A 34 10.27 -9.12 -6.54
CA TRP A 34 10.50 -10.56 -6.48
C TRP A 34 11.92 -10.93 -6.88
N ARG A 35 12.39 -10.40 -8.01
CA ARG A 35 13.73 -10.63 -8.56
C ARG A 35 14.83 -10.18 -7.59
N ASN A 36 14.65 -9.04 -6.94
CA ASN A 36 15.66 -8.43 -6.05
C ASN A 36 15.45 -8.76 -4.58
N LYS A 37 14.43 -9.54 -4.23
CA LYS A 37 14.07 -9.88 -2.83
C LYS A 37 13.84 -8.65 -1.95
N THR A 38 13.34 -7.56 -2.52
CA THR A 38 13.08 -6.29 -1.83
C THR A 38 11.66 -6.26 -1.24
N PHE A 39 11.31 -7.26 -0.45
CA PHE A 39 9.96 -7.48 0.09
C PHE A 39 9.46 -6.33 0.97
N ARG A 40 10.35 -5.73 1.77
CA ARG A 40 10.02 -4.54 2.55
C ARG A 40 9.56 -3.39 1.66
N ASN A 41 10.28 -3.13 0.57
CA ASN A 41 9.95 -2.05 -0.36
C ASN A 41 8.62 -2.33 -1.07
N ALA A 42 8.34 -3.60 -1.41
CA ALA A 42 7.05 -4.00 -1.98
C ALA A 42 5.88 -3.70 -1.03
N VAL A 43 6.05 -3.96 0.27
CA VAL A 43 5.05 -3.62 1.29
C VAL A 43 4.84 -2.11 1.38
N LEU A 44 5.92 -1.33 1.33
CA LEU A 44 5.81 0.14 1.36
C LEU A 44 5.13 0.69 0.11
N ASP A 45 5.38 0.10 -1.07
CA ASP A 45 4.66 0.46 -2.29
C ASP A 45 3.15 0.16 -2.16
N ALA A 46 2.77 -1.03 -1.72
CA ALA A 46 1.37 -1.40 -1.53
C ALA A 46 0.64 -0.48 -0.53
N LEU A 47 1.32 -0.12 0.57
CA LEU A 47 0.79 0.84 1.52
C LEU A 47 0.67 2.23 0.92
N ALA A 48 1.66 2.69 0.16
CA ALA A 48 1.65 4.02 -0.44
C ALA A 48 0.49 4.20 -1.43
N MET A 49 0.22 3.19 -2.28
CA MET A 49 -0.89 3.23 -3.24
C MET A 49 -2.23 3.46 -2.56
N ASN A 50 -2.43 2.88 -1.39
CA ASN A 50 -3.70 2.99 -0.67
C ASN A 50 -3.74 4.20 0.29
N LEU A 51 -2.68 4.42 1.06
CA LEU A 51 -2.66 5.46 2.08
C LEU A 51 -2.61 6.87 1.48
N ASN A 52 -1.94 7.05 0.35
CA ASN A 52 -1.91 8.33 -0.35
C ASN A 52 -3.29 8.69 -0.91
N ASP A 53 -4.04 7.71 -1.42
CA ASP A 53 -5.38 7.95 -1.95
C ASP A 53 -6.40 8.23 -0.83
N LEU A 54 -6.28 7.55 0.33
CA LEU A 54 -7.06 7.90 1.51
C LEU A 54 -6.78 9.36 1.96
N ALA A 55 -5.52 9.78 1.91
CA ALA A 55 -5.13 11.14 2.29
C ALA A 55 -5.82 12.20 1.43
N MET A 56 -6.02 11.94 0.12
CA MET A 56 -6.67 12.89 -0.80
C MET A 56 -8.10 13.26 -0.40
N VAL A 57 -8.79 12.40 0.33
CA VAL A 57 -10.15 12.65 0.84
C VAL A 57 -10.18 12.92 2.34
N GLY A 58 -9.02 13.13 2.97
CA GLY A 58 -8.93 13.39 4.41
C GLY A 58 -9.27 12.19 5.28
N ALA A 59 -9.14 10.95 4.75
CA ALA A 59 -9.50 9.74 5.47
C ALA A 59 -8.35 9.26 6.35
N THR A 60 -8.65 9.01 7.63
CA THR A 60 -7.72 8.39 8.58
C THR A 60 -7.87 6.87 8.50
N PRO A 61 -6.82 6.13 8.11
CA PRO A 61 -6.87 4.67 7.99
C PRO A 61 -7.03 4.01 9.36
N TYR A 62 -7.77 2.88 9.44
CA TYR A 62 -7.96 2.14 10.69
C TYR A 62 -7.96 0.63 10.54
N THR A 63 -8.32 0.07 9.38
CA THR A 63 -8.22 -1.37 9.10
C THR A 63 -7.60 -1.64 7.76
N LEU A 64 -7.00 -2.84 7.62
CA LEU A 64 -6.35 -3.30 6.41
C LEU A 64 -6.58 -4.80 6.23
N GLN A 65 -6.83 -5.19 4.98
CA GLN A 65 -6.75 -6.56 4.48
C GLN A 65 -5.78 -6.61 3.31
N ASN A 66 -5.16 -7.77 3.07
CA ASN A 66 -4.21 -7.93 1.99
C ASN A 66 -4.44 -9.22 1.20
N HIS A 67 -3.99 -9.22 -0.05
CA HIS A 67 -3.82 -10.41 -0.86
C HIS A 67 -2.38 -10.42 -1.38
N ILE A 68 -1.63 -11.46 -1.02
CA ILE A 68 -0.25 -11.68 -1.45
C ILE A 68 -0.26 -12.78 -2.49
N VAL A 69 0.24 -12.51 -3.69
CA VAL A 69 0.38 -13.49 -4.77
C VAL A 69 1.86 -13.70 -5.06
N LEU A 70 2.32 -14.94 -4.98
CA LEU A 70 3.71 -15.30 -5.24
C LEU A 70 3.81 -16.28 -6.41
N PRO A 71 4.90 -16.23 -7.23
CA PRO A 71 5.09 -17.16 -8.34
C PRO A 71 5.53 -18.56 -7.90
N LYS A 72 5.89 -18.75 -6.65
CA LYS A 72 6.21 -20.05 -6.05
C LYS A 72 6.05 -20.00 -4.54
N ASP A 73 5.89 -21.15 -3.93
CA ASP A 73 5.94 -21.27 -2.48
C ASP A 73 7.34 -20.91 -1.95
N ASP A 74 7.38 -19.84 -1.16
CA ASP A 74 8.60 -19.30 -0.52
C ASP A 74 8.24 -18.80 0.88
N HIS A 75 8.34 -19.70 1.85
CA HIS A 75 8.00 -19.40 3.24
C HIS A 75 8.78 -18.19 3.80
N LYS A 76 10.04 -18.01 3.40
CA LYS A 76 10.86 -16.87 3.84
C LYS A 76 10.34 -15.54 3.27
N ALA A 77 9.92 -15.55 2.00
CA ALA A 77 9.30 -14.38 1.37
C ALA A 77 7.98 -14.02 2.04
N ILE A 78 7.10 -15.00 2.27
CA ILE A 78 5.82 -14.81 2.96
C ILE A 78 6.04 -14.19 4.34
N LEU A 79 6.94 -14.77 5.13
CA LEU A 79 7.24 -14.30 6.48
C LEU A 79 7.80 -12.87 6.46
N ALA A 80 8.68 -12.55 5.53
CA ALA A 80 9.25 -11.20 5.39
C ALA A 80 8.18 -10.16 5.05
N ILE A 81 7.29 -10.47 4.09
CA ILE A 81 6.19 -9.58 3.68
C ILE A 81 5.21 -9.37 4.84
N VAL A 82 4.71 -10.44 5.45
CA VAL A 82 3.70 -10.36 6.52
C VAL A 82 4.26 -9.66 7.76
N SER A 83 5.53 -9.93 8.11
CA SER A 83 6.19 -9.28 9.24
C SER A 83 6.37 -7.77 9.03
N GLU A 84 6.79 -7.34 7.83
CA GLU A 84 6.94 -5.91 7.53
C GLU A 84 5.57 -5.23 7.45
N LEU A 85 4.56 -5.88 6.86
CA LEU A 85 3.20 -5.35 6.82
C LEU A 85 2.64 -5.16 8.24
N ALA A 86 2.81 -6.15 9.12
CA ALA A 86 2.38 -6.06 10.51
C ALA A 86 3.10 -4.94 11.27
N LYS A 87 4.39 -4.74 11.02
CA LYS A 87 5.20 -3.67 11.61
C LYS A 87 4.71 -2.29 11.16
N GLU A 88 4.51 -2.09 9.86
CA GLU A 88 4.05 -0.81 9.30
C GLU A 88 2.61 -0.48 9.72
N CYS A 89 1.73 -1.48 9.78
CA CYS A 89 0.38 -1.33 10.30
C CYS A 89 0.37 -0.92 11.78
N ARG A 90 1.22 -1.56 12.60
CA ARG A 90 1.37 -1.23 14.03
C ARG A 90 1.86 0.21 14.22
N LYS A 91 2.87 0.63 13.45
CA LYS A 91 3.39 2.00 13.45
C LYS A 91 2.30 3.04 13.17
N ARG A 92 1.37 2.73 12.25
CA ARG A 92 0.28 3.62 11.84
C ARG A 92 -1.04 3.40 12.57
N LYS A 93 -1.05 2.50 13.57
CA LYS A 93 -2.26 2.13 14.33
C LYS A 93 -3.40 1.59 13.45
N ILE A 94 -3.04 0.88 12.38
CA ILE A 94 -3.97 0.20 11.47
C ILE A 94 -4.13 -1.24 11.93
N ALA A 95 -5.36 -1.73 12.10
CA ALA A 95 -5.63 -3.11 12.45
C ALA A 95 -5.64 -3.99 11.21
N MET A 96 -4.80 -5.02 11.16
CA MET A 96 -4.90 -6.07 10.14
C MET A 96 -6.08 -6.98 10.49
N THR A 97 -7.10 -7.00 9.64
CA THR A 97 -8.36 -7.71 9.89
C THR A 97 -8.51 -8.98 9.07
N GLY A 98 -7.56 -9.28 8.23
CA GLY A 98 -7.55 -10.49 7.40
C GLY A 98 -6.53 -10.38 6.27
N GLY A 99 -6.49 -11.40 5.47
CA GLY A 99 -5.64 -11.48 4.29
C GLY A 99 -5.60 -12.88 3.71
N GLU A 100 -5.04 -12.98 2.52
CA GLU A 100 -4.86 -14.22 1.79
C GLU A 100 -3.45 -14.29 1.19
N THR A 101 -2.93 -15.49 1.04
CA THR A 101 -1.71 -15.75 0.28
C THR A 101 -1.96 -16.87 -0.72
N SER A 102 -1.70 -16.61 -1.99
CA SER A 102 -1.87 -17.58 -3.08
C SER A 102 -0.58 -17.74 -3.90
N ILE A 103 -0.41 -18.92 -4.48
CA ILE A 103 0.71 -19.26 -5.33
C ILE A 103 0.23 -19.40 -6.77
N HIS A 104 0.75 -18.57 -7.67
CA HIS A 104 0.45 -18.56 -9.10
C HIS A 104 1.73 -18.77 -9.89
N SER A 105 2.01 -20.00 -10.26
CA SER A 105 3.30 -20.44 -10.85
C SER A 105 3.61 -19.86 -12.24
N ASP A 106 2.61 -19.32 -12.92
CA ASP A 106 2.72 -18.68 -14.24
C ASP A 106 3.05 -17.18 -14.16
N MET A 107 3.04 -16.59 -12.96
CA MET A 107 3.38 -15.18 -12.78
C MET A 107 4.90 -14.94 -12.85
N PRO A 108 5.35 -13.89 -13.56
CA PRO A 108 6.78 -13.56 -13.65
C PRO A 108 7.35 -12.91 -12.38
N GLY A 109 6.51 -12.55 -11.43
CA GLY A 109 6.88 -11.88 -10.19
C GLY A 109 5.80 -12.03 -9.13
N MET A 110 5.90 -11.25 -8.07
CA MET A 110 4.91 -11.21 -7.00
C MET A 110 3.92 -10.06 -7.21
N ASP A 111 2.77 -10.13 -6.52
CA ASP A 111 1.90 -8.99 -6.31
C ASP A 111 1.49 -8.88 -4.84
N ILE A 112 1.23 -7.67 -4.38
CA ILE A 112 0.63 -7.39 -3.08
C ILE A 112 -0.48 -6.38 -3.32
N SER A 113 -1.72 -6.81 -3.14
CA SER A 113 -2.89 -5.94 -3.16
C SER A 113 -3.36 -5.73 -1.73
N ILE A 114 -3.78 -4.52 -1.42
CA ILE A 114 -4.26 -4.12 -0.08
C ILE A 114 -5.60 -3.42 -0.22
N THR A 115 -6.52 -3.75 0.68
CA THR A 115 -7.74 -2.97 0.91
C THR A 115 -7.62 -2.26 2.24
N VAL A 116 -7.73 -0.95 2.25
CA VAL A 116 -7.69 -0.13 3.47
C VAL A 116 -9.03 0.56 3.67
N SER A 117 -9.54 0.53 4.91
CA SER A 117 -10.68 1.35 5.32
C SER A 117 -10.19 2.54 6.14
N GLY A 118 -10.72 3.71 5.82
CA GLY A 118 -10.48 4.96 6.54
C GLY A 118 -11.79 5.66 6.90
N PHE A 119 -11.80 6.41 8.00
CA PHE A 119 -12.92 7.28 8.36
C PHE A 119 -12.58 8.73 8.08
N VAL A 120 -13.58 9.49 7.63
CA VAL A 120 -13.46 10.90 7.25
C VAL A 120 -14.15 11.75 8.31
N LYS A 121 -13.38 12.52 9.08
CA LYS A 121 -13.92 13.47 10.07
C LYS A 121 -14.39 14.76 9.40
N ASN A 122 -13.53 15.30 8.54
CA ASN A 122 -13.78 16.53 7.81
C ASN A 122 -13.55 16.26 6.32
N PHE A 123 -14.59 16.41 5.53
CA PHE A 123 -14.45 16.20 4.09
C PHE A 123 -13.75 17.43 3.47
N PRO A 124 -12.60 17.27 2.81
CA PRO A 124 -11.91 18.41 2.20
C PRO A 124 -12.75 19.03 1.11
N LYS A 125 -12.89 20.35 1.14
CA LYS A 125 -13.55 21.10 0.06
C LYS A 125 -12.52 21.33 -1.05
N ASN A 126 -12.63 20.60 -2.14
CA ASN A 126 -11.79 20.80 -3.31
C ASN A 126 -12.28 22.05 -4.10
N GLN A 127 -11.88 23.23 -3.66
CA GLN A 127 -12.28 24.54 -4.23
C GLN A 127 -11.03 25.41 -4.38
N CYS A 128 -10.35 25.29 -5.53
CA CYS A 128 -9.23 26.19 -5.84
C CYS A 128 -9.72 27.59 -6.26
N ARG A 129 -9.05 28.61 -5.77
CA ARG A 129 -9.34 30.01 -6.06
C ARG A 129 -8.09 30.73 -6.56
N VAL A 130 -8.28 31.79 -7.30
CA VAL A 130 -7.17 32.69 -7.68
C VAL A 130 -6.58 33.32 -6.42
N GLY A 131 -5.27 33.15 -6.25
CA GLY A 131 -4.53 33.59 -5.05
C GLY A 131 -4.19 32.46 -4.07
N ASP A 132 -4.70 31.26 -4.26
CA ASP A 132 -4.30 30.09 -3.46
C ASP A 132 -2.82 29.76 -3.68
N VAL A 133 -2.16 29.28 -2.63
CA VAL A 133 -0.76 28.88 -2.66
C VAL A 133 -0.64 27.41 -3.01
N LEU A 134 0.22 27.08 -3.97
CA LEU A 134 0.58 25.70 -4.31
C LEU A 134 1.73 25.21 -3.44
N ILE A 135 1.52 24.13 -2.71
CA ILE A 135 2.54 23.48 -1.89
C ILE A 135 2.99 22.19 -2.58
N GLY A 136 4.28 22.09 -2.89
CA GLY A 136 4.87 20.88 -3.45
C GLY A 136 5.57 20.04 -2.40
N ILE A 137 5.28 18.74 -2.36
CA ILE A 137 5.98 17.76 -1.52
C ILE A 137 6.95 16.98 -2.40
N LYS A 138 8.23 16.92 -2.00
CA LYS A 138 9.27 16.24 -2.78
C LYS A 138 8.98 14.74 -2.94
N SER A 139 9.01 14.27 -4.20
CA SER A 139 8.93 12.85 -4.56
C SER A 139 10.31 12.15 -4.47
N ASN A 140 10.31 10.82 -4.47
CA ASN A 140 11.52 10.00 -4.36
C ASN A 140 11.80 9.08 -5.56
N GLY A 141 11.31 9.38 -6.73
CA GLY A 141 11.64 8.67 -7.97
C GLY A 141 10.50 7.78 -8.49
N LEU A 142 10.80 6.55 -8.97
CA LEU A 142 9.79 5.70 -9.58
C LEU A 142 8.77 5.20 -8.55
N HIS A 143 7.50 5.50 -8.78
CA HIS A 143 6.38 4.96 -8.02
C HIS A 143 5.91 3.62 -8.62
N SER A 144 4.79 3.07 -8.14
CA SER A 144 4.27 1.80 -8.68
C SER A 144 3.62 1.97 -10.06
N ASN A 145 3.13 3.15 -10.40
CA ASN A 145 2.55 3.44 -11.71
C ASN A 145 3.64 3.65 -12.78
N GLY A 146 3.34 3.28 -14.03
CA GLY A 146 4.24 3.46 -15.17
C GLY A 146 5.34 2.41 -15.32
N ILE A 147 5.43 1.42 -14.45
CA ILE A 147 6.48 0.38 -14.45
C ILE A 147 6.43 -0.51 -15.70
N THR A 148 5.27 -0.76 -16.27
CA THR A 148 5.17 -1.47 -17.55
C THR A 148 5.99 -0.78 -18.63
N LYS A 149 5.90 0.56 -18.73
CA LYS A 149 6.70 1.34 -19.68
C LYS A 149 8.20 1.31 -19.36
N VAL A 150 8.55 1.33 -18.08
CA VAL A 150 9.94 1.16 -17.63
C VAL A 150 10.49 -0.20 -18.11
N ARG A 151 9.72 -1.28 -17.99
CA ARG A 151 10.12 -2.61 -18.47
C ARG A 151 10.28 -2.67 -20.00
N GLU A 152 9.41 -2.01 -20.75
CA GLU A 152 9.53 -1.90 -22.19
C GLU A 152 10.82 -1.19 -22.63
N ILE A 153 11.16 -0.08 -21.97
CA ILE A 153 12.34 0.74 -22.32
C ILE A 153 13.64 0.08 -21.88
N PHE A 154 13.68 -0.46 -20.66
CA PHE A 154 14.92 -0.96 -20.04
C PHE A 154 15.07 -2.48 -20.12
N GLY A 155 14.06 -3.21 -20.59
CA GLY A 155 14.10 -4.66 -20.77
C GLY A 155 14.51 -5.40 -19.50
N GLN A 156 15.59 -6.17 -19.58
CA GLN A 156 16.12 -6.98 -18.48
C GLN A 156 17.08 -6.23 -17.55
N GLN A 157 17.30 -4.94 -17.75
CA GLN A 157 18.17 -4.16 -16.87
C GLN A 157 17.62 -4.18 -15.44
N ASN A 158 18.54 -4.17 -14.49
CA ASN A 158 18.22 -4.11 -13.08
C ASN A 158 18.87 -2.86 -12.47
N ARG A 159 18.06 -1.94 -11.98
CA ARG A 159 18.51 -0.70 -11.36
C ARG A 159 17.88 -0.58 -9.98
N LYS A 160 18.61 0.01 -9.03
CA LYS A 160 18.12 0.22 -7.64
C LYS A 160 16.85 1.06 -7.60
N GLU A 161 16.67 1.99 -8.55
CA GLU A 161 15.50 2.85 -8.68
C GLU A 161 14.22 2.07 -8.95
N PHE A 162 14.31 0.89 -9.59
CA PHE A 162 13.14 0.07 -9.91
C PHE A 162 12.50 -0.57 -8.68
N THR A 163 13.22 -0.63 -7.57
CA THR A 163 12.72 -1.17 -6.30
C THR A 163 12.71 -0.13 -5.17
N ALA A 164 13.02 1.13 -5.47
CA ALA A 164 12.83 2.21 -4.52
C ALA A 164 11.33 2.33 -4.18
N PRO A 165 10.95 2.36 -2.88
CA PRO A 165 9.54 2.36 -2.51
C PRO A 165 8.92 3.74 -2.77
N THR A 166 7.66 3.76 -3.13
CA THR A 166 6.85 4.97 -3.20
C THR A 166 6.77 5.62 -1.83
N ARG A 167 6.96 6.92 -1.75
CA ARG A 167 6.80 7.66 -0.50
C ARG A 167 5.35 7.68 -0.06
N ILE A 168 5.11 7.47 1.22
CA ILE A 168 3.82 7.62 1.87
C ILE A 168 3.71 9.06 2.36
N TYR A 169 2.72 9.81 1.85
CA TYR A 169 2.48 11.22 2.16
C TYR A 169 1.30 11.43 3.12
N LEU A 170 0.76 10.36 3.70
CA LEU A 170 -0.45 10.39 4.51
C LEU A 170 -0.39 11.44 5.61
N ASP A 171 0.69 11.43 6.41
CA ASP A 171 0.79 12.32 7.58
C ASP A 171 0.94 13.78 7.15
N GLU A 172 1.75 14.05 6.11
CA GLU A 172 1.94 15.39 5.56
C GLU A 172 0.64 15.98 4.99
N VAL A 173 -0.12 15.17 4.24
CA VAL A 173 -1.37 15.63 3.61
C VAL A 173 -2.48 15.80 4.64
N LEU A 174 -2.59 14.92 5.63
CA LEU A 174 -3.61 15.06 6.69
C LEU A 174 -3.30 16.19 7.69
N SER A 175 -2.10 16.76 7.67
CA SER A 175 -1.70 17.86 8.56
C SER A 175 -1.99 19.25 7.99
N VAL A 176 -2.35 19.35 6.72
CA VAL A 176 -2.71 20.60 6.02
C VAL A 176 -4.21 20.79 6.01
#